data_7f3af346c2a9c70ce628be5cdaa993bd
#
_entry.id   7f3af346c2a9c70ce628be5cdaa993bd
#
_cell.length_a   1.000
_cell.length_b   1.000
_cell.length_c   1.000
_cell.angle_alpha   90.00
_cell.angle_beta   90.00
_cell.angle_gamma   90.00
#
_symmetry.space_group_name_H-M   'P 1'
#
loop_
_entity.id
_entity.type
_entity.pdbx_description
1 polymer ?
#
loop_
_entity_poly.entity_id
_entity_poly.type
_entity_poly.pdbx_seq_one_letter_code
_entity_poly.pdbx_strand_id
1 'polypeptide(L)'
;SDNQQEIYEGNFIENKLHGDNAVHTITNNEGSLVKQGKFLRGSLITGTETEKYYNGLEIIKKYENGDLIGFPLRNDKNYYNLDDIEGDSEYSEIKLKKEGNLNEGISYLIELEIDGVSGDWIFDTGAVNFSIGMRMFERLKNSGVKYRDLNQTIKTFGVGGESQGKLVLIDKIKIGDYYLNNVITEVSLDNNYSLLGVEFLSKFSNVQWDMSLGSLVLYK
;
A
#
# COMPACT_ATOMS: atom_id res chain seq x y z
N SER A 1 2.95 -9.25 -28.95
CA SER A 1 4.27 -9.54 -28.38
C SER A 1 4.72 -8.29 -27.63
N ASP A 2 4.75 -8.40 -26.32
CA ASP A 2 5.27 -7.33 -25.47
C ASP A 2 6.75 -7.15 -25.76
N ASN A 3 7.14 -5.97 -26.23
CA ASN A 3 8.54 -5.60 -26.42
C ASN A 3 9.17 -5.40 -25.02
N GLN A 4 9.57 -6.49 -24.38
CA GLN A 4 10.35 -6.44 -23.15
C GLN A 4 11.83 -6.38 -23.49
N GLN A 5 12.53 -5.41 -22.91
CA GLN A 5 13.98 -5.29 -22.98
C GLN A 5 14.57 -5.52 -21.60
N GLU A 6 15.65 -6.31 -21.52
CA GLU A 6 16.39 -6.55 -20.27
C GLU A 6 17.85 -6.13 -20.43
N ILE A 7 18.36 -5.39 -19.47
CA ILE A 7 19.75 -4.93 -19.41
C ILE A 7 20.34 -5.34 -18.06
N TYR A 8 21.53 -5.92 -18.11
CA TYR A 8 22.27 -6.33 -16.92
C TYR A 8 23.63 -5.65 -16.90
N GLU A 9 23.96 -5.01 -15.79
CA GLU A 9 25.26 -4.35 -15.57
C GLU A 9 25.91 -4.89 -14.30
N GLY A 10 27.11 -5.42 -14.39
CA GLY A 10 27.86 -5.97 -13.25
C GLY A 10 28.64 -7.23 -13.60
N ASN A 11 29.08 -7.92 -12.56
CA ASN A 11 29.80 -9.19 -12.69
C ASN A 11 28.82 -10.35 -12.85
N PHE A 12 29.29 -11.43 -13.48
CA PHE A 12 28.50 -12.64 -13.71
C PHE A 12 29.24 -13.87 -13.20
N ILE A 13 28.51 -14.78 -12.56
CA ILE A 13 28.96 -16.14 -12.23
C ILE A 13 27.93 -17.12 -12.80
N GLU A 14 28.37 -18.10 -13.59
CA GLU A 14 27.49 -19.09 -14.24
C GLU A 14 26.34 -18.42 -15.04
N ASN A 15 26.63 -17.35 -15.80
CA ASN A 15 25.68 -16.55 -16.56
C ASN A 15 24.58 -15.85 -15.71
N LYS A 16 24.81 -15.70 -14.41
CA LYS A 16 23.90 -15.00 -13.49
C LYS A 16 24.57 -13.78 -12.87
N LEU A 17 23.85 -12.68 -12.76
CA LEU A 17 24.33 -11.46 -12.14
C LEU A 17 24.81 -11.73 -10.71
N HIS A 18 25.99 -11.21 -10.35
CA HIS A 18 26.64 -11.49 -9.09
C HIS A 18 27.47 -10.30 -8.61
N GLY A 19 27.63 -10.14 -7.29
CA GLY A 19 28.49 -9.14 -6.67
C GLY A 19 27.75 -7.89 -6.24
N ASP A 20 28.53 -6.95 -5.70
CA ASP A 20 28.04 -5.66 -5.21
C ASP A 20 27.87 -4.66 -6.36
N ASN A 21 26.99 -3.67 -6.19
CA ASN A 21 26.72 -2.59 -7.15
C ASN A 21 26.29 -3.05 -8.55
N ALA A 22 25.65 -4.19 -8.64
CA ALA A 22 25.08 -4.68 -9.90
C ALA A 22 23.69 -4.08 -10.15
N VAL A 23 23.33 -3.96 -11.45
CA VAL A 23 22.03 -3.40 -11.87
C VAL A 23 21.37 -4.37 -12.86
N HIS A 24 20.08 -4.59 -12.67
CA HIS A 24 19.21 -5.30 -13.60
C HIS A 24 18.02 -4.41 -13.93
N THR A 25 17.85 -4.06 -15.19
CA THR A 25 16.76 -3.22 -15.69
C THR A 25 15.88 -4.01 -16.64
N ILE A 26 14.58 -3.98 -16.41
CA ILE A 26 13.55 -4.53 -17.28
C ILE A 26 12.65 -3.38 -17.72
N THR A 27 12.46 -3.21 -19.02
CA THR A 27 11.58 -2.17 -19.58
C THR A 27 10.51 -2.83 -20.45
N ASN A 28 9.26 -2.40 -20.32
CA ASN A 28 8.14 -2.84 -21.13
C ASN A 28 7.19 -1.66 -21.43
N ASN A 29 6.01 -1.94 -21.98
CA ASN A 29 5.02 -0.93 -22.36
C ASN A 29 4.34 -0.23 -21.15
N GLU A 30 4.50 -0.74 -19.93
CA GLU A 30 3.91 -0.17 -18.71
C GLU A 30 4.90 0.71 -17.93
N GLY A 31 6.21 0.51 -18.15
CA GLY A 31 7.26 1.25 -17.45
C GLY A 31 8.56 0.48 -17.39
N SER A 32 9.30 0.67 -16.30
CA SER A 32 10.56 -0.05 -16.06
C SER A 32 10.67 -0.54 -14.62
N LEU A 33 11.33 -1.69 -14.47
CA LEU A 33 11.74 -2.26 -13.19
C LEU A 33 13.26 -2.21 -13.10
N VAL A 34 13.81 -1.56 -12.09
CA VAL A 34 15.25 -1.45 -11.85
C VAL A 34 15.58 -2.09 -10.51
N LYS A 35 16.44 -3.11 -10.52
CA LYS A 35 17.01 -3.72 -9.32
C LYS A 35 18.48 -3.33 -9.22
N GLN A 36 18.87 -2.72 -8.11
CA GLN A 36 20.23 -2.25 -7.88
C GLN A 36 20.75 -2.66 -6.52
N GLY A 37 21.95 -3.21 -6.47
CA GLY A 37 22.58 -3.59 -5.21
C GLY A 37 23.46 -4.84 -5.33
N LYS A 38 23.48 -5.62 -4.25
CA LYS A 38 24.21 -6.88 -4.17
C LYS A 38 23.36 -8.03 -4.68
N PHE A 39 23.91 -8.72 -5.68
CA PHE A 39 23.30 -9.92 -6.26
C PHE A 39 24.07 -11.18 -5.91
N LEU A 40 23.35 -12.26 -5.66
CA LEU A 40 23.86 -13.60 -5.51
C LEU A 40 23.13 -14.52 -6.47
N ARG A 41 23.85 -15.04 -7.48
CA ARG A 41 23.31 -15.96 -8.51
C ARG A 41 22.02 -15.47 -9.18
N GLY A 42 21.95 -14.18 -9.48
CA GLY A 42 20.82 -13.55 -10.16
C GLY A 42 19.72 -13.00 -9.24
N SER A 43 19.77 -13.27 -7.94
CA SER A 43 18.81 -12.74 -6.97
C SER A 43 19.36 -11.49 -6.28
N LEU A 44 18.54 -10.44 -6.15
CA LEU A 44 18.87 -9.26 -5.33
C LEU A 44 18.85 -9.65 -3.85
N ILE A 45 19.99 -9.48 -3.16
CA ILE A 45 20.12 -9.82 -1.73
C ILE A 45 20.05 -8.57 -0.86
N THR A 46 20.71 -7.50 -1.26
CA THR A 46 20.70 -6.23 -0.51
C THR A 46 20.69 -5.09 -1.53
N GLY A 47 19.77 -4.15 -1.37
CA GLY A 47 19.64 -3.03 -2.29
C GLY A 47 18.21 -2.57 -2.48
N THR A 48 17.92 -2.05 -3.65
CA THR A 48 16.60 -1.53 -4.00
C THR A 48 16.05 -2.16 -5.28
N GLU A 49 14.73 -2.36 -5.30
CA GLU A 49 13.96 -2.61 -6.49
C GLU A 49 13.03 -1.41 -6.70
N THR A 50 13.12 -0.75 -7.84
CA THR A 50 12.33 0.43 -8.19
C THR A 50 11.48 0.13 -9.41
N GLU A 51 10.16 0.16 -9.24
CA GLU A 51 9.20 0.13 -10.34
C GLU A 51 8.87 1.56 -10.73
N LYS A 52 9.05 1.90 -12.01
CA LYS A 52 8.74 3.22 -12.57
C LYS A 52 7.66 3.07 -13.62
N TYR A 53 6.58 3.79 -13.44
CA TYR A 53 5.44 3.80 -14.36
C TYR A 53 5.44 5.06 -15.23
N TYR A 54 4.89 4.98 -16.43
CA TYR A 54 4.83 6.13 -17.36
C TYR A 54 4.00 7.31 -16.83
N ASN A 55 3.10 7.08 -15.87
CA ASN A 55 2.35 8.13 -15.19
C ASN A 55 3.16 8.90 -14.11
N GLY A 56 4.46 8.57 -13.96
CA GLY A 56 5.36 9.21 -13.00
C GLY A 56 5.38 8.56 -11.61
N LEU A 57 4.54 7.55 -11.35
CA LEU A 57 4.59 6.78 -10.12
C LEU A 57 5.88 5.96 -10.06
N GLU A 58 6.59 6.00 -8.93
CA GLU A 58 7.69 5.11 -8.61
C GLU A 58 7.37 4.38 -7.30
N ILE A 59 7.60 3.07 -7.27
CA ILE A 59 7.49 2.24 -6.06
C ILE A 59 8.87 1.70 -5.76
N ILE A 60 9.39 2.02 -4.59
CA ILE A 60 10.74 1.63 -4.16
C ILE A 60 10.63 0.60 -3.03
N LYS A 61 11.15 -0.58 -3.27
CA LYS A 61 11.27 -1.67 -2.30
C LYS A 61 12.72 -1.79 -1.87
N LYS A 62 12.98 -1.98 -0.56
CA LYS A 62 14.33 -2.17 0.00
C LYS A 62 14.49 -3.62 0.46
N TYR A 63 15.64 -4.19 0.18
CA TYR A 63 15.97 -5.58 0.53
C TYR A 63 17.22 -5.66 1.39
N GLU A 64 17.22 -6.55 2.37
CA GLU A 64 18.39 -6.96 3.15
C GLU A 64 18.34 -8.48 3.37
N ASN A 65 19.45 -9.16 3.11
CA ASN A 65 19.55 -10.62 3.17
C ASN A 65 18.48 -11.38 2.35
N GLY A 66 17.97 -10.76 1.29
CA GLY A 66 16.93 -11.31 0.42
C GLY A 66 15.50 -11.02 0.87
N ASP A 67 15.32 -10.43 2.05
CA ASP A 67 14.01 -10.08 2.61
C ASP A 67 13.66 -8.61 2.33
N LEU A 68 12.37 -8.33 2.11
CA LEU A 68 11.85 -6.98 2.01
C LEU A 68 11.90 -6.30 3.38
N ILE A 69 12.51 -5.09 3.45
CA ILE A 69 12.57 -4.30 4.67
C ILE A 69 11.53 -3.19 4.65
N GLY A 70 10.61 -3.27 5.61
CA GLY A 70 9.58 -2.25 5.78
C GLY A 70 8.56 -2.24 4.64
N PHE A 71 7.76 -1.19 4.62
CA PHE A 71 6.74 -0.98 3.58
C PHE A 71 7.39 -0.34 2.34
N PRO A 72 6.97 -0.69 1.10
CA PRO A 72 7.46 -0.03 -0.09
C PRO A 72 7.20 1.47 -0.06
N LEU A 73 8.20 2.25 -0.45
CA LEU A 73 8.08 3.69 -0.55
C LEU A 73 7.54 4.06 -1.93
N ARG A 74 6.56 4.96 -1.96
CA ARG A 74 6.20 5.67 -3.19
C ARG A 74 7.14 6.87 -3.35
N ASN A 75 7.68 7.04 -4.54
CA ASN A 75 8.40 8.23 -4.94
C ASN A 75 7.77 8.81 -6.21
N ASP A 76 6.57 9.25 -6.11
CA ASP A 76 6.02 10.30 -6.93
C ASP A 76 6.56 11.58 -6.28
N LYS A 77 7.04 12.52 -7.01
CA LYS A 77 7.84 13.70 -6.62
C LYS A 77 7.44 14.42 -5.31
N ASN A 78 6.40 13.94 -4.63
CA ASN A 78 5.86 14.45 -3.39
C ASN A 78 5.29 13.30 -2.56
N TYR A 79 6.07 12.77 -1.63
CA TYR A 79 5.64 11.76 -0.64
C TYR A 79 4.47 12.22 0.25
N TYR A 80 4.14 13.51 0.19
CA TYR A 80 3.03 14.19 0.86
C TYR A 80 2.32 15.14 -0.12
N ASN A 81 2.12 14.75 -1.38
CA ASN A 81 1.43 15.64 -2.29
C ASN A 81 -0.07 15.60 -2.02
N LEU A 82 -0.60 16.75 -1.62
CA LEU A 82 -2.05 17.02 -1.61
C LEU A 82 -2.70 16.70 -2.96
N ASP A 83 -1.91 16.65 -4.06
CA ASP A 83 -2.37 16.29 -5.41
C ASP A 83 -2.81 14.82 -5.56
N ASP A 84 -2.45 13.93 -4.60
CA ASP A 84 -2.97 12.55 -4.57
C ASP A 84 -4.40 12.47 -4.03
N ILE A 85 -4.88 13.55 -3.40
CA ILE A 85 -6.23 13.67 -2.89
C ILE A 85 -7.04 14.50 -3.87
N GLU A 86 -7.93 13.85 -4.60
CA GLU A 86 -8.90 14.50 -5.46
C GLU A 86 -10.15 14.84 -4.66
N GLY A 87 -10.70 16.02 -4.85
CA GLY A 87 -11.92 16.55 -4.24
C GLY A 87 -11.87 18.06 -4.16
N ASP A 88 -13.02 18.70 -4.26
CA ASP A 88 -13.14 20.17 -4.29
C ASP A 88 -13.34 20.78 -2.91
N SER A 89 -13.70 19.97 -1.91
CA SER A 89 -13.95 20.42 -0.54
C SER A 89 -12.64 20.68 0.20
N GLU A 90 -12.61 21.73 1.02
CA GLU A 90 -11.49 22.03 1.91
C GLU A 90 -11.42 21.01 3.05
N TYR A 91 -12.57 20.52 3.49
CA TYR A 91 -12.67 19.46 4.49
C TYR A 91 -13.83 18.51 4.18
N SER A 92 -13.77 17.30 4.72
CA SER A 92 -14.84 16.31 4.67
C SER A 92 -15.11 15.77 6.07
N GLU A 93 -16.37 15.86 6.53
CA GLU A 93 -16.82 15.27 7.79
C GLU A 93 -17.43 13.90 7.55
N ILE A 94 -16.92 12.88 8.24
CA ILE A 94 -17.31 11.49 8.07
C ILE A 94 -17.86 10.98 9.40
N LYS A 95 -19.07 10.45 9.39
CA LYS A 95 -19.66 9.79 10.57
C LYS A 95 -19.03 8.42 10.75
N LEU A 96 -18.54 8.17 11.97
CA LEU A 96 -18.05 6.87 12.37
C LEU A 96 -19.21 6.02 12.91
N LYS A 97 -19.28 4.77 12.47
CA LYS A 97 -20.19 3.78 13.03
C LYS A 97 -19.55 3.19 14.28
N LYS A 98 -20.25 3.20 15.38
CA LYS A 98 -19.77 2.61 16.64
C LYS A 98 -20.28 1.18 16.75
N GLU A 99 -19.39 0.23 16.94
CA GLU A 99 -19.69 -1.18 17.19
C GLU A 99 -19.13 -1.63 18.54
N GLY A 100 -19.79 -2.63 19.14
CA GLY A 100 -19.41 -3.20 20.42
C GLY A 100 -20.03 -2.48 21.62
N ASN A 101 -19.61 -2.88 22.80
CA ASN A 101 -20.06 -2.35 24.07
C ASN A 101 -18.90 -2.29 25.08
N LEU A 102 -19.16 -1.70 26.28
CA LEU A 102 -18.10 -1.50 27.28
C LEU A 102 -17.46 -2.81 27.81
N ASN A 103 -18.15 -3.95 27.68
CA ASN A 103 -17.65 -5.23 28.17
C ASN A 103 -16.82 -5.97 27.11
N GLU A 104 -17.09 -5.73 25.83
CA GLU A 104 -16.46 -6.41 24.68
C GLU A 104 -15.45 -5.53 23.95
N GLY A 105 -15.37 -4.26 24.37
CA GLY A 105 -14.62 -3.25 23.66
C GLY A 105 -15.49 -2.48 22.65
N ILE A 106 -15.02 -1.30 22.29
CA ILE A 106 -15.69 -0.41 21.34
C ILE A 106 -14.76 -0.19 20.17
N SER A 107 -15.26 -0.44 18.96
CA SER A 107 -14.60 -0.09 17.71
C SER A 107 -15.37 1.01 17.00
N TYR A 108 -14.64 1.87 16.33
CA TYR A 108 -15.20 2.85 15.42
C TYR A 108 -14.92 2.42 13.99
N LEU A 109 -15.96 2.35 13.17
CA LEU A 109 -15.87 1.96 11.78
C LEU A 109 -16.03 3.18 10.89
N ILE A 110 -15.26 3.22 9.83
CA ILE A 110 -15.34 4.22 8.78
C ILE A 110 -15.65 3.53 7.46
N GLU A 111 -16.59 4.09 6.72
CA GLU A 111 -16.93 3.58 5.39
C GLU A 111 -15.95 4.10 4.35
N LEU A 112 -15.37 3.19 3.57
CA LEU A 112 -14.58 3.48 2.38
C LEU A 112 -15.21 2.79 1.17
N GLU A 113 -14.95 3.33 -0.01
CA GLU A 113 -15.36 2.75 -1.28
C GLU A 113 -14.14 2.53 -2.17
N ILE A 114 -14.04 1.35 -2.75
CA ILE A 114 -13.01 0.99 -3.72
C ILE A 114 -13.73 0.57 -5.01
N ASP A 115 -13.60 1.39 -6.06
CA ASP A 115 -14.22 1.15 -7.38
C ASP A 115 -15.72 0.79 -7.28
N GLY A 116 -16.49 1.59 -6.53
CA GLY A 116 -17.94 1.40 -6.32
C GLY A 116 -18.30 0.34 -5.27
N VAL A 117 -17.34 -0.34 -4.67
CA VAL A 117 -17.58 -1.34 -3.63
C VAL A 117 -17.32 -0.75 -2.25
N SER A 118 -18.40 -0.40 -1.53
CA SER A 118 -18.30 0.13 -0.16
C SER A 118 -18.02 -0.95 0.87
N GLY A 119 -17.31 -0.60 1.93
CA GLY A 119 -17.06 -1.45 3.08
C GLY A 119 -16.74 -0.65 4.33
N ASP A 120 -16.69 -1.34 5.46
CA ASP A 120 -16.35 -0.75 6.74
C ASP A 120 -14.93 -1.15 7.14
N TRP A 121 -14.12 -0.17 7.55
CA TRP A 121 -12.78 -0.33 8.10
C TRP A 121 -12.76 0.09 9.55
N ILE A 122 -12.06 -0.65 10.38
CA ILE A 122 -11.82 -0.23 11.76
C ILE A 122 -10.89 0.98 11.73
N PHE A 123 -11.33 2.10 12.27
CA PHE A 123 -10.51 3.28 12.54
C PHE A 123 -9.59 2.96 13.71
N ASP A 124 -8.33 2.70 13.42
CA ASP A 124 -7.34 2.22 14.40
C ASP A 124 -6.09 3.09 14.41
N THR A 125 -5.99 3.99 15.39
CA THR A 125 -4.82 4.85 15.58
C THR A 125 -3.60 4.10 16.11
N GLY A 126 -3.76 2.85 16.53
CA GLY A 126 -2.67 1.93 16.92
C GLY A 126 -2.10 1.16 15.74
N ALA A 127 -2.82 1.09 14.62
CA ALA A 127 -2.32 0.50 13.39
C ALA A 127 -1.49 1.51 12.60
N VAL A 128 -0.36 1.07 12.07
CA VAL A 128 0.46 1.89 11.16
C VAL A 128 -0.16 1.87 9.77
N ASN A 129 -0.41 0.69 9.24
CA ASN A 129 -0.76 0.48 7.83
C ASN A 129 -2.28 0.60 7.58
N PHE A 130 -2.60 0.96 6.34
CA PHE A 130 -3.90 0.68 5.76
C PHE A 130 -3.93 -0.78 5.30
N SER A 131 -4.92 -1.55 5.76
CA SER A 131 -5.02 -2.96 5.39
C SER A 131 -6.43 -3.38 5.01
N ILE A 132 -6.53 -4.37 4.13
CA ILE A 132 -7.77 -4.97 3.67
C ILE A 132 -7.83 -6.41 4.20
N GLY A 133 -8.84 -6.73 4.98
CA GLY A 133 -9.07 -8.09 5.46
C GLY A 133 -9.46 -9.04 4.32
N MET A 134 -9.13 -10.32 4.45
CA MET A 134 -9.33 -11.32 3.41
C MET A 134 -10.76 -11.34 2.87
N ARG A 135 -11.76 -11.29 3.75
CA ARG A 135 -13.17 -11.31 3.34
C ARG A 135 -13.55 -10.10 2.47
N MET A 136 -13.05 -8.92 2.81
CA MET A 136 -13.29 -7.71 2.02
C MET A 136 -12.56 -7.81 0.68
N PHE A 137 -11.32 -8.29 0.68
CA PHE A 137 -10.55 -8.46 -0.54
C PHE A 137 -11.21 -9.43 -1.53
N GLU A 138 -11.72 -10.57 -1.05
CA GLU A 138 -12.48 -11.50 -1.91
C GLU A 138 -13.75 -10.84 -2.47
N ARG A 139 -14.43 -9.99 -1.70
CA ARG A 139 -15.58 -9.23 -2.19
C ARG A 139 -15.19 -8.25 -3.29
N LEU A 140 -14.07 -7.53 -3.15
CA LEU A 140 -13.54 -6.64 -4.18
C LEU A 140 -13.22 -7.41 -5.47
N LYS A 141 -12.53 -8.55 -5.36
CA LYS A 141 -12.23 -9.43 -6.51
C LYS A 141 -13.49 -9.90 -7.23
N ASN A 142 -14.46 -10.40 -6.48
CA ASN A 142 -15.72 -10.91 -7.03
C ASN A 142 -16.56 -9.81 -7.69
N SER A 143 -16.38 -8.56 -7.29
CA SER A 143 -17.00 -7.38 -7.91
C SER A 143 -16.23 -6.85 -9.12
N GLY A 144 -15.10 -7.46 -9.48
CA GLY A 144 -14.29 -7.07 -10.62
C GLY A 144 -13.38 -5.85 -10.40
N VAL A 145 -13.18 -5.45 -9.14
CA VAL A 145 -12.28 -4.35 -8.79
C VAL A 145 -10.87 -4.65 -9.26
N LYS A 146 -10.27 -3.71 -9.97
CA LYS A 146 -8.90 -3.82 -10.45
C LYS A 146 -7.91 -3.47 -9.34
N TYR A 147 -6.90 -4.28 -9.22
CA TYR A 147 -5.75 -4.04 -8.35
C TYR A 147 -4.49 -4.60 -9.02
N ARG A 148 -3.33 -4.11 -8.59
CA ARG A 148 -2.05 -4.68 -9.02
C ARG A 148 -1.42 -5.40 -7.84
N ASP A 149 -1.14 -6.69 -8.02
CA ASP A 149 -0.34 -7.47 -7.06
C ASP A 149 1.13 -7.04 -7.19
N LEU A 150 1.74 -6.58 -6.08
CA LEU A 150 3.14 -6.17 -6.06
C LEU A 150 4.09 -7.35 -5.88
N ASN A 151 3.55 -8.59 -5.89
CA ASN A 151 4.30 -9.84 -5.71
C ASN A 151 5.19 -9.83 -4.46
N GLN A 152 4.71 -9.21 -3.39
CA GLN A 152 5.41 -9.10 -2.12
C GLN A 152 4.53 -9.60 -0.98
N THR A 153 5.14 -10.41 -0.12
CA THR A 153 4.54 -10.81 1.16
C THR A 153 5.28 -10.06 2.27
N ILE A 154 4.54 -9.52 3.21
CA ILE A 154 5.07 -8.86 4.40
C ILE A 154 4.59 -9.58 5.66
N LYS A 155 5.37 -9.44 6.72
CA LYS A 155 4.99 -9.82 8.08
C LYS A 155 4.69 -8.57 8.87
N THR A 156 3.56 -8.57 9.52
CA THR A 156 3.13 -7.49 10.41
C THR A 156 2.97 -8.04 11.83
N PHE A 157 3.20 -7.16 12.81
CA PHE A 157 3.11 -7.50 14.22
C PHE A 157 2.09 -6.59 14.88
N GLY A 158 1.15 -7.18 15.58
CA GLY A 158 0.10 -6.46 16.30
C GLY A 158 -0.23 -7.11 17.63
N VAL A 159 -1.27 -6.62 18.29
CA VAL A 159 -1.75 -7.17 19.58
C VAL A 159 -2.12 -8.65 19.47
N GLY A 160 -2.57 -9.10 18.30
CA GLY A 160 -2.90 -10.50 18.00
C GLY A 160 -1.70 -11.40 17.67
N GLY A 161 -0.48 -10.85 17.65
CA GLY A 161 0.74 -11.58 17.28
C GLY A 161 1.24 -11.24 15.87
N GLU A 162 2.03 -12.16 15.29
CA GLU A 162 2.49 -12.06 13.91
C GLU A 162 1.36 -12.41 12.94
N SER A 163 1.22 -11.64 11.87
CA SER A 163 0.35 -11.94 10.74
C SER A 163 1.10 -11.78 9.42
N GLN A 164 0.58 -12.40 8.37
CA GLN A 164 1.12 -12.28 7.02
C GLN A 164 0.14 -11.55 6.11
N GLY A 165 0.68 -10.74 5.24
CA GLY A 165 -0.08 -10.03 4.25
C GLY A 165 0.65 -9.98 2.91
N LYS A 166 -0.10 -9.76 1.85
CA LYS A 166 0.45 -9.44 0.54
C LYS A 166 0.21 -7.97 0.21
N LEU A 167 1.13 -7.36 -0.51
CA LEU A 167 1.02 -5.98 -0.93
C LEU A 167 0.33 -5.88 -2.28
N VAL A 168 -0.64 -4.99 -2.37
CA VAL A 168 -1.31 -4.63 -3.61
C VAL A 168 -1.36 -3.12 -3.78
N LEU A 169 -1.42 -2.67 -5.02
CA LEU A 169 -1.71 -1.29 -5.37
C LEU A 169 -3.17 -1.21 -5.79
N ILE A 170 -3.91 -0.32 -5.15
CA ILE A 170 -5.28 0.05 -5.48
C ILE A 170 -5.27 1.39 -6.20
N ASP A 171 -5.87 1.46 -7.37
CA ASP A 171 -5.83 2.66 -8.21
C ASP A 171 -6.54 3.84 -7.55
N LYS A 172 -7.72 3.62 -6.95
CA LYS A 172 -8.50 4.70 -6.33
C LYS A 172 -9.32 4.21 -5.14
N ILE A 173 -9.26 4.96 -4.04
CA ILE A 173 -10.06 4.75 -2.82
C ILE A 173 -10.82 6.04 -2.52
N LYS A 174 -12.13 5.92 -2.26
CA LYS A 174 -12.96 7.03 -1.82
C LYS A 174 -13.12 7.00 -0.30
N ILE A 175 -12.95 8.16 0.33
CA ILE A 175 -13.22 8.41 1.75
C ILE A 175 -13.91 9.76 1.90
N GLY A 176 -15.16 9.74 2.38
CA GLY A 176 -15.99 10.94 2.41
C GLY A 176 -16.11 11.57 1.02
N ASP A 177 -15.74 12.84 0.90
CA ASP A 177 -15.77 13.61 -0.36
C ASP A 177 -14.48 13.50 -1.18
N TYR A 178 -13.50 12.72 -0.70
CA TYR A 178 -12.18 12.63 -1.32
C TYR A 178 -11.93 11.29 -1.99
N TYR A 179 -11.09 11.33 -3.02
CA TYR A 179 -10.48 10.17 -3.63
C TYR A 179 -8.97 10.20 -3.41
N LEU A 180 -8.40 9.07 -3.00
CA LEU A 180 -6.97 8.85 -2.94
C LEU A 180 -6.56 7.92 -4.07
N ASN A 181 -5.52 8.31 -4.81
CA ASN A 181 -5.03 7.55 -5.94
C ASN A 181 -3.79 6.73 -5.58
N ASN A 182 -3.61 5.60 -6.27
CA ASN A 182 -2.40 4.78 -6.19
C ASN A 182 -2.02 4.39 -4.76
N VAL A 183 -2.96 3.83 -4.01
CA VAL A 183 -2.74 3.46 -2.61
C VAL A 183 -2.13 2.06 -2.52
N ILE A 184 -0.92 1.97 -1.97
CA ILE A 184 -0.33 0.68 -1.60
C ILE A 184 -0.99 0.23 -0.30
N THR A 185 -1.48 -0.99 -0.27
CA THR A 185 -2.14 -1.57 0.89
C THR A 185 -1.72 -3.01 1.12
N GLU A 186 -1.80 -3.42 2.38
CA GLU A 186 -1.69 -4.82 2.77
C GLU A 186 -3.03 -5.52 2.61
N VAL A 187 -3.04 -6.68 1.99
CA VAL A 187 -4.14 -7.63 2.10
C VAL A 187 -3.75 -8.68 3.12
N SER A 188 -4.43 -8.70 4.26
CA SER A 188 -4.17 -9.70 5.30
C SER A 188 -4.52 -11.10 4.81
N LEU A 189 -3.64 -12.06 5.04
CA LEU A 189 -3.86 -13.47 4.70
C LEU A 189 -4.47 -14.26 5.86
N ASP A 190 -4.38 -13.74 7.08
CA ASP A 190 -4.69 -14.47 8.31
C ASP A 190 -5.95 -13.96 9.01
N ASN A 191 -6.45 -12.77 8.65
CA ASN A 191 -7.62 -12.19 9.32
C ASN A 191 -8.59 -11.52 8.35
N ASN A 192 -9.79 -11.24 8.86
CA ASN A 192 -10.88 -10.64 8.09
C ASN A 192 -11.10 -9.15 8.40
N TYR A 193 -10.30 -8.56 9.29
CA TYR A 193 -10.45 -7.16 9.67
C TYR A 193 -9.72 -6.27 8.67
N SER A 194 -10.41 -5.22 8.24
CA SER A 194 -9.83 -4.15 7.45
C SER A 194 -9.53 -2.99 8.40
N LEU A 195 -8.32 -2.44 8.35
CA LEU A 195 -7.86 -1.40 9.26
C LEU A 195 -7.53 -0.12 8.51
N LEU A 196 -7.97 1.00 9.04
CA LEU A 196 -7.54 2.34 8.62
C LEU A 196 -6.51 2.85 9.63
N GLY A 197 -5.24 2.68 9.30
CA GLY A 197 -4.12 3.08 10.14
C GLY A 197 -3.65 4.52 9.92
N VAL A 198 -2.69 4.95 10.73
CA VAL A 198 -2.21 6.34 10.75
C VAL A 198 -1.49 6.75 9.47
N GLU A 199 -0.85 5.81 8.74
CA GLU A 199 -0.19 6.11 7.47
C GLU A 199 -1.18 6.64 6.41
N PHE A 200 -2.36 6.02 6.31
CA PHE A 200 -3.41 6.51 5.42
C PHE A 200 -3.87 7.91 5.82
N LEU A 201 -4.07 8.13 7.11
CA LEU A 201 -4.51 9.43 7.64
C LEU A 201 -3.46 10.53 7.47
N SER A 202 -2.17 10.18 7.49
CA SER A 202 -1.07 11.14 7.30
C SER A 202 -1.02 11.78 5.91
N LYS A 203 -1.83 11.29 4.97
CA LYS A 203 -1.98 11.91 3.64
C LYS A 203 -2.78 13.21 3.68
N PHE A 204 -3.55 13.43 4.72
CA PHE A 204 -4.34 14.64 4.93
C PHE A 204 -3.53 15.69 5.68
N SER A 205 -3.73 16.97 5.37
CA SER A 205 -3.04 18.08 6.04
C SER A 205 -3.38 18.18 7.53
N ASN A 206 -4.60 17.80 7.89
CA ASN A 206 -5.07 17.72 9.27
C ASN A 206 -6.18 16.66 9.39
N VAL A 207 -6.21 15.99 10.53
CA VAL A 207 -7.24 15.01 10.89
C VAL A 207 -7.75 15.31 12.29
N GLN A 208 -9.05 15.54 12.42
CA GLN A 208 -9.69 15.81 13.71
C GLN A 208 -10.69 14.71 14.01
N TRP A 209 -10.56 14.08 15.16
CA TRP A 209 -11.50 13.10 15.66
C TRP A 209 -12.32 13.69 16.80
N ASP A 210 -13.62 13.91 16.56
CA ASP A 210 -14.57 14.30 17.59
C ASP A 210 -15.25 13.05 18.16
N MET A 211 -14.78 12.61 19.33
CA MET A 211 -15.35 11.44 20.02
C MET A 211 -16.77 11.68 20.50
N SER A 212 -17.14 12.93 20.79
CA SER A 212 -18.48 13.27 21.30
C SER A 212 -19.53 13.20 20.20
N LEU A 213 -19.18 13.63 19.00
CA LEU A 213 -20.03 13.56 17.81
C LEU A 213 -19.89 12.24 17.06
N GLY A 214 -18.85 11.45 17.36
CA GLY A 214 -18.51 10.24 16.60
C GLY A 214 -18.21 10.56 15.15
N SER A 215 -17.44 11.62 14.91
CA SER A 215 -17.08 12.04 13.56
C SER A 215 -15.58 12.23 13.40
N LEU A 216 -15.11 12.01 12.16
CA LEU A 216 -13.77 12.28 11.71
C LEU A 216 -13.83 13.39 10.66
N VAL A 217 -13.05 14.44 10.85
CA VAL A 217 -12.92 15.54 9.88
C VAL A 217 -11.55 15.46 9.25
N LEU A 218 -11.51 15.32 7.93
CA LEU A 218 -10.30 15.25 7.11
C LEU A 218 -10.15 16.58 6.36
N TYR A 219 -8.96 17.16 6.41
CA TYR A 219 -8.59 18.38 5.68
C TYR A 219 -7.61 18.03 4.56
N LYS A 220 -7.88 18.58 3.38
CA LYS A 220 -7.00 18.48 2.22
C LYS A 220 -5.77 19.37 2.34
#